data_7f3ee6e7e404230e14d72c0171c0731a
#
_entry.id   7f3ee6e7e404230e14d72c0171c0731a
#
_cell.length_a   1.000
_cell.length_b   1.000
_cell.length_c   1.000
_cell.angle_alpha   90.00
_cell.angle_beta   90.00
_cell.angle_gamma   90.00
#
_symmetry.space_group_name_H-M   'P 1'
#
loop_
_entity.id
_entity.type
_entity.pdbx_description
1 polymer ?
#
loop_
_entity_poly.entity_id
_entity_poly.type
_entity_poly.pdbx_seq_one_letter_code
_entity_poly.pdbx_strand_id
1 'polypeptide(L)'
;MQKEHGFFIVALMEPKQKKRFIQKYRRRLGMEAAISNVNEKIWLFIDALVEFDVLIDTDQMLTIEVYHRELGKYMMMTFVYAKCCALERLELWDNLYYLASDMELPWLVGGDFNVVLGEDEKKGGYQYIHQRSPFTWWNGRPNEECIFKRLDMILVNMPFQSLFPTIEAEHLIRTGLDHAPLLMSCGEEAMIFVKPFKFLNFWTKHDSFMEVVKQNWVADFIGDPFLMFKQKLKRVKIALSKWSKLTYGDIFKQLAIREDIVRVKEMLFEEDPSSENRVVLQQAQAELKKYLSIEEQYWKQKAGMTWFEEGDRNTRFFHNCVNGKRQKLKLKRIQSSDGTWIEDLEKLSEAAVDFF
;
A
#
# COMPACT_ATOMS: atom_id res chain seq x y z
N MET A 1 -1.73 -26.88 5.09
CA MET A 1 -1.39 -25.60 4.43
C MET A 1 -1.75 -25.64 2.94
N GLN A 2 -1.04 -26.32 2.04
CA GLN A 2 -1.38 -26.22 0.61
C GLN A 2 -2.77 -26.75 0.25
N LYS A 3 -3.22 -27.86 0.84
CA LYS A 3 -4.59 -28.38 0.65
C LYS A 3 -5.69 -27.46 1.18
N GLU A 4 -5.34 -26.51 2.03
CA GLU A 4 -6.27 -25.56 2.66
C GLU A 4 -6.31 -24.22 1.93
N HIS A 5 -5.22 -23.79 1.30
CA HIS A 5 -5.08 -22.44 0.77
C HIS A 5 -4.88 -22.33 -0.76
N GLY A 6 -4.52 -23.41 -1.44
CA GLY A 6 -4.34 -23.38 -2.90
C GLY A 6 -3.28 -22.40 -3.38
N PHE A 7 -2.03 -22.53 -2.90
CA PHE A 7 -0.94 -21.58 -3.24
C PHE A 7 -0.56 -21.68 -4.72
N PHE A 8 -0.46 -20.54 -5.39
CA PHE A 8 0.08 -20.43 -6.75
C PHE A 8 1.61 -20.46 -6.78
N ILE A 9 2.26 -19.84 -5.79
CA ILE A 9 3.72 -19.82 -5.64
C ILE A 9 4.07 -20.01 -4.16
N VAL A 10 5.03 -20.89 -3.90
CA VAL A 10 5.64 -21.06 -2.58
C VAL A 10 7.13 -20.75 -2.71
N ALA A 11 7.62 -19.77 -1.94
CA ALA A 11 9.03 -19.42 -1.88
C ALA A 11 9.63 -19.85 -0.54
N LEU A 12 10.77 -20.51 -0.58
CA LEU A 12 11.56 -20.87 0.59
C LEU A 12 12.89 -20.14 0.55
N MET A 13 13.12 -19.29 1.57
CA MET A 13 14.41 -18.64 1.80
C MET A 13 15.25 -19.54 2.72
N GLU A 14 16.50 -19.70 2.40
CA GLU A 14 17.47 -20.55 3.13
C GLU A 14 16.91 -21.96 3.50
N PRO A 15 16.54 -22.80 2.53
CA PRO A 15 15.83 -24.06 2.78
C PRO A 15 16.63 -25.07 3.63
N LYS A 16 17.90 -24.81 3.97
CA LYS A 16 18.80 -25.68 4.76
C LYS A 16 18.85 -27.12 4.26
N GLN A 17 18.55 -27.32 2.98
CA GLN A 17 18.51 -28.60 2.28
C GLN A 17 19.33 -28.52 0.98
N LYS A 18 19.84 -29.68 0.52
CA LYS A 18 20.58 -29.76 -0.75
C LYS A 18 19.61 -29.68 -1.93
N LYS A 19 19.96 -28.95 -2.99
CA LYS A 19 19.17 -28.76 -4.22
C LYS A 19 18.66 -30.06 -4.83
N ARG A 20 19.40 -31.18 -4.72
CA ARG A 20 18.95 -32.50 -5.20
C ARG A 20 17.59 -32.94 -4.64
N PHE A 21 17.15 -32.37 -3.53
CA PHE A 21 15.85 -32.68 -2.92
C PHE A 21 14.72 -31.79 -3.39
N ILE A 22 14.96 -30.74 -4.18
CA ILE A 22 13.94 -29.77 -4.60
C ILE A 22 12.76 -30.47 -5.29
N GLN A 23 13.05 -31.46 -6.17
CA GLN A 23 12.00 -32.21 -6.87
C GLN A 23 11.17 -33.11 -5.96
N LYS A 24 11.71 -33.55 -4.82
CA LYS A 24 10.95 -34.27 -3.80
C LYS A 24 9.97 -33.35 -3.11
N TYR A 25 10.40 -32.12 -2.76
CA TYR A 25 9.51 -31.11 -2.15
C TYR A 25 8.46 -30.63 -3.13
N ARG A 26 8.81 -30.39 -4.40
CA ARG A 26 7.86 -30.05 -5.46
C ARG A 26 6.69 -31.02 -5.50
N ARG A 27 6.98 -32.33 -5.58
CA ARG A 27 5.96 -33.40 -5.61
C ARG A 27 5.11 -33.44 -4.35
N ARG A 28 5.72 -33.23 -3.15
CA ARG A 28 5.00 -33.19 -1.88
C ARG A 28 4.07 -32.00 -1.76
N LEU A 29 4.44 -30.86 -2.33
CA LEU A 29 3.63 -29.67 -2.40
C LEU A 29 2.57 -29.72 -3.52
N GLY A 30 2.63 -30.69 -4.43
CA GLY A 30 1.71 -30.78 -5.57
C GLY A 30 1.93 -29.70 -6.62
N MET A 31 3.14 -29.12 -6.69
CA MET A 31 3.47 -28.04 -7.61
C MET A 31 3.98 -28.59 -8.95
N GLU A 32 3.73 -27.83 -10.04
CA GLU A 32 4.13 -28.22 -11.39
C GLU A 32 5.62 -27.99 -11.63
N ALA A 33 6.16 -26.86 -11.20
CA ALA A 33 7.56 -26.52 -11.40
C ALA A 33 8.28 -26.23 -10.07
N ALA A 34 9.61 -26.37 -10.09
CA ALA A 34 10.47 -25.92 -9.00
C ALA A 34 11.80 -25.43 -9.56
N ILE A 35 12.21 -24.25 -9.15
CA ILE A 35 13.49 -23.61 -9.50
C ILE A 35 14.22 -23.13 -8.24
N SER A 36 15.53 -22.91 -8.36
CA SER A 36 16.33 -22.29 -7.32
C SER A 36 17.22 -21.23 -7.94
N ASN A 37 17.54 -20.20 -7.16
CA ASN A 37 18.52 -19.20 -7.59
C ASN A 37 19.95 -19.77 -7.66
N VAL A 38 20.89 -18.98 -8.15
CA VAL A 38 22.28 -19.35 -8.43
C VAL A 38 23.01 -19.97 -7.24
N ASN A 39 22.79 -19.46 -6.01
CA ASN A 39 23.42 -19.94 -4.78
C ASN A 39 22.56 -20.92 -3.96
N GLU A 40 21.45 -21.40 -4.53
CA GLU A 40 20.51 -22.37 -3.93
C GLU A 40 19.83 -21.90 -2.63
N LYS A 41 19.88 -20.59 -2.32
CA LYS A 41 19.30 -20.01 -1.10
C LYS A 41 17.84 -19.61 -1.24
N ILE A 42 17.34 -19.48 -2.47
CA ILE A 42 15.94 -19.20 -2.79
C ILE A 42 15.40 -20.34 -3.63
N TRP A 43 14.37 -21.04 -3.13
CA TRP A 43 13.66 -22.08 -3.87
C TRP A 43 12.24 -21.62 -4.12
N LEU A 44 11.79 -21.70 -5.39
CA LEU A 44 10.42 -21.41 -5.77
C LEU A 44 9.74 -22.70 -6.24
N PHE A 45 8.50 -22.87 -5.79
CA PHE A 45 7.60 -23.93 -6.25
C PHE A 45 6.38 -23.26 -6.85
N ILE A 46 6.03 -23.61 -8.07
CA ILE A 46 5.08 -22.88 -8.92
C ILE A 46 3.98 -23.85 -9.38
N ASP A 47 2.74 -23.40 -9.27
CA ASP A 47 1.55 -24.14 -9.66
C ASP A 47 1.36 -24.18 -11.18
N ALA A 48 0.60 -25.15 -11.68
CA ALA A 48 0.29 -25.33 -13.10
C ALA A 48 -0.47 -24.16 -13.74
N LEU A 49 -1.16 -23.34 -12.94
CA LEU A 49 -1.88 -22.14 -13.41
C LEU A 49 -0.97 -20.97 -13.72
N VAL A 50 0.32 -21.07 -13.39
CA VAL A 50 1.30 -19.99 -13.55
C VAL A 50 2.38 -20.40 -14.54
N GLU A 51 2.47 -19.67 -15.64
CA GLU A 51 3.62 -19.69 -16.55
C GLU A 51 4.66 -18.68 -16.05
N PHE A 52 5.95 -18.97 -16.25
CA PHE A 52 6.99 -18.07 -15.74
C PHE A 52 8.26 -18.12 -16.57
N ASP A 53 8.96 -16.98 -16.60
CA ASP A 53 10.31 -16.82 -17.12
C ASP A 53 11.22 -16.20 -16.06
N VAL A 54 12.45 -16.71 -15.96
CA VAL A 54 13.46 -16.16 -15.05
C VAL A 54 14.15 -14.99 -15.74
N LEU A 55 14.05 -13.79 -15.15
CA LEU A 55 14.64 -12.58 -15.71
C LEU A 55 15.96 -12.21 -15.04
N ILE A 56 16.02 -12.30 -13.71
CA ILE A 56 17.22 -11.97 -12.93
C ILE A 56 17.44 -13.04 -11.88
N ASP A 57 18.65 -13.56 -11.84
CA ASP A 57 19.10 -14.57 -10.87
C ASP A 57 20.43 -14.13 -10.27
N THR A 58 20.42 -13.73 -9.00
CA THR A 58 21.60 -13.31 -8.25
C THR A 58 21.73 -14.06 -6.92
N ASP A 59 22.80 -13.81 -6.19
CA ASP A 59 23.02 -14.38 -4.85
C ASP A 59 21.96 -13.97 -3.83
N GLN A 60 21.31 -12.81 -4.03
CA GLN A 60 20.41 -12.23 -3.05
C GLN A 60 18.96 -12.12 -3.53
N MET A 61 18.68 -12.29 -4.81
CA MET A 61 17.33 -12.23 -5.34
C MET A 61 17.13 -13.12 -6.57
N LEU A 62 15.88 -13.52 -6.76
CA LEU A 62 15.40 -14.23 -7.94
C LEU A 62 14.14 -13.51 -8.45
N THR A 63 14.21 -12.93 -9.64
CA THR A 63 13.10 -12.22 -10.28
C THR A 63 12.56 -13.04 -11.42
N ILE A 64 11.26 -13.27 -11.40
CA ILE A 64 10.52 -13.96 -12.44
C ILE A 64 9.40 -13.07 -12.97
N GLU A 65 9.17 -13.13 -14.29
CA GLU A 65 7.93 -12.70 -14.88
C GLU A 65 6.96 -13.87 -14.84
N VAL A 66 5.73 -13.63 -14.42
CA VAL A 66 4.68 -14.64 -14.34
C VAL A 66 3.47 -14.25 -15.15
N TYR A 67 2.87 -15.21 -15.84
CA TYR A 67 1.56 -15.10 -16.46
C TYR A 67 0.58 -16.03 -15.74
N HIS A 68 -0.44 -15.44 -15.10
CA HIS A 68 -1.48 -16.23 -14.43
C HIS A 68 -2.61 -16.53 -15.40
N ARG A 69 -2.81 -17.80 -15.74
CA ARG A 69 -3.74 -18.25 -16.78
C ARG A 69 -5.19 -17.83 -16.54
N GLU A 70 -5.68 -17.94 -15.30
CA GLU A 70 -7.06 -17.55 -14.97
C GLU A 70 -7.27 -16.03 -14.97
N LEU A 71 -6.29 -15.27 -14.48
CA LEU A 71 -6.35 -13.81 -14.46
C LEU A 71 -6.06 -13.19 -15.84
N GLY A 72 -5.38 -13.91 -16.72
CA GLY A 72 -4.95 -13.40 -18.02
C GLY A 72 -4.00 -12.20 -17.90
N LYS A 73 -3.15 -12.14 -16.86
CA LYS A 73 -2.30 -10.99 -16.54
C LYS A 73 -0.85 -11.40 -16.35
N TYR A 74 0.05 -10.53 -16.85
CA TYR A 74 1.47 -10.59 -16.54
C TYR A 74 1.77 -9.81 -15.27
N MET A 75 2.71 -10.32 -14.47
CA MET A 75 3.19 -9.70 -13.22
C MET A 75 4.66 -10.02 -13.04
N MET A 76 5.39 -9.11 -12.39
CA MET A 76 6.75 -9.35 -11.93
C MET A 76 6.74 -9.77 -10.47
N MET A 77 7.55 -10.77 -10.14
CA MET A 77 7.76 -11.21 -8.76
C MET A 77 9.25 -11.34 -8.47
N THR A 78 9.71 -10.65 -7.45
CA THR A 78 11.10 -10.71 -6.96
C THR A 78 11.12 -11.32 -5.57
N PHE A 79 11.87 -12.38 -5.41
CA PHE A 79 12.06 -13.09 -4.15
C PHE A 79 13.45 -12.76 -3.60
N VAL A 80 13.51 -12.29 -2.36
CA VAL A 80 14.71 -11.74 -1.74
C VAL A 80 15.17 -12.60 -0.57
N TYR A 81 16.46 -12.93 -0.55
CA TYR A 81 17.19 -13.41 0.61
C TYR A 81 18.49 -12.59 0.74
N ALA A 82 18.40 -11.48 1.45
CA ALA A 82 19.47 -10.50 1.53
C ALA A 82 20.61 -10.94 2.44
N LYS A 83 21.83 -10.49 2.16
CA LYS A 83 23.00 -10.67 3.03
C LYS A 83 22.80 -9.96 4.37
N CYS A 84 23.37 -10.50 5.44
CA CYS A 84 23.32 -9.86 6.77
C CYS A 84 24.20 -8.60 6.85
N CYS A 85 25.28 -8.52 6.08
CA CYS A 85 26.16 -7.36 6.00
C CYS A 85 25.53 -6.23 5.18
N ALA A 86 25.51 -5.00 5.71
CA ALA A 86 24.92 -3.85 5.04
C ALA A 86 25.63 -3.49 3.72
N LEU A 87 26.95 -3.62 3.66
CA LEU A 87 27.73 -3.33 2.46
C LEU A 87 27.46 -4.35 1.34
N GLU A 88 27.34 -5.63 1.70
CA GLU A 88 27.02 -6.67 0.72
C GLU A 88 25.57 -6.56 0.18
N ARG A 89 24.66 -5.90 0.92
CA ARG A 89 23.30 -5.62 0.46
C ARG A 89 23.19 -4.48 -0.54
N LEU A 90 24.23 -3.66 -0.73
CA LEU A 90 24.19 -2.55 -1.70
C LEU A 90 23.83 -3.03 -3.10
N GLU A 91 24.43 -4.13 -3.55
CA GLU A 91 24.12 -4.75 -4.85
C GLU A 91 22.63 -5.11 -5.00
N LEU A 92 21.99 -5.62 -3.93
CA LEU A 92 20.55 -5.90 -3.93
C LEU A 92 19.75 -4.61 -4.12
N TRP A 93 20.11 -3.54 -3.40
CA TRP A 93 19.40 -2.25 -3.50
C TRP A 93 19.56 -1.62 -4.87
N ASP A 94 20.73 -1.69 -5.46
CA ASP A 94 21.01 -1.21 -6.82
C ASP A 94 20.15 -1.97 -7.84
N ASN A 95 20.13 -3.30 -7.77
CA ASN A 95 19.31 -4.14 -8.64
C ASN A 95 17.81 -3.83 -8.51
N LEU A 96 17.31 -3.67 -7.28
CA LEU A 96 15.90 -3.30 -7.04
C LEU A 96 15.59 -1.89 -7.53
N TYR A 97 16.53 -0.95 -7.39
CA TYR A 97 16.39 0.41 -7.89
C TYR A 97 16.29 0.45 -9.41
N TYR A 98 17.17 -0.27 -10.12
CA TYR A 98 17.11 -0.37 -11.58
C TYR A 98 15.80 -1.00 -12.06
N LEU A 99 15.36 -2.08 -11.44
CA LEU A 99 14.07 -2.68 -11.74
C LEU A 99 12.90 -1.70 -11.51
N ALA A 100 12.96 -0.92 -10.44
CA ALA A 100 11.91 0.02 -10.09
C ALA A 100 11.81 1.22 -11.06
N SER A 101 12.92 1.61 -11.71
CA SER A 101 13.00 2.80 -12.57
C SER A 101 12.06 2.71 -13.76
N ASP A 102 11.94 1.52 -14.38
CA ASP A 102 11.19 1.29 -15.61
C ASP A 102 10.02 0.30 -15.43
N MET A 103 9.65 -0.01 -14.17
CA MET A 103 8.65 -1.03 -13.86
C MET A 103 7.22 -0.54 -14.08
N GLU A 104 6.64 -0.88 -15.21
CA GLU A 104 5.23 -0.62 -15.54
C GLU A 104 4.30 -1.78 -15.19
N LEU A 105 4.82 -3.01 -15.15
CA LEU A 105 4.05 -4.21 -14.78
C LEU A 105 3.67 -4.20 -13.28
N PRO A 106 2.57 -4.87 -12.92
CA PRO A 106 2.30 -5.21 -11.52
C PRO A 106 3.49 -5.94 -10.91
N TRP A 107 4.09 -5.40 -9.87
CA TRP A 107 5.32 -5.93 -9.28
C TRP A 107 5.20 -6.15 -7.78
N LEU A 108 5.61 -7.35 -7.36
CA LEU A 108 5.73 -7.77 -5.97
C LEU A 108 7.19 -8.07 -5.66
N VAL A 109 7.67 -7.56 -4.52
CA VAL A 109 8.97 -7.92 -3.95
C VAL A 109 8.75 -8.48 -2.55
N GLY A 110 9.20 -9.70 -2.29
CA GLY A 110 8.99 -10.33 -0.99
C GLY A 110 10.12 -11.24 -0.56
N GLY A 111 10.31 -11.38 0.76
CA GLY A 111 11.32 -12.26 1.34
C GLY A 111 11.99 -11.72 2.57
N ASP A 112 13.14 -12.28 2.91
CA ASP A 112 14.00 -11.88 4.02
C ASP A 112 15.01 -10.81 3.58
N PHE A 113 14.79 -9.58 4.02
CA PHE A 113 15.67 -8.46 3.70
C PHE A 113 16.84 -8.28 4.67
N ASN A 114 16.87 -9.03 5.76
CA ASN A 114 17.89 -8.94 6.82
C ASN A 114 18.16 -7.51 7.29
N VAL A 115 17.11 -6.65 7.27
CA VAL A 115 17.18 -5.25 7.67
C VAL A 115 15.94 -4.88 8.49
N VAL A 116 16.14 -3.99 9.46
CA VAL A 116 15.10 -3.35 10.27
C VAL A 116 14.96 -1.93 9.75
N LEU A 117 13.76 -1.51 9.38
CA LEU A 117 13.48 -0.18 8.82
C LEU A 117 13.24 0.88 9.90
N GLY A 118 12.78 0.47 11.09
CA GLY A 118 12.47 1.36 12.21
C GLY A 118 12.75 0.71 13.57
N GLU A 119 12.83 1.55 14.61
CA GLU A 119 13.08 1.07 15.99
C GLU A 119 11.95 0.18 16.52
N ASP A 120 10.74 0.38 16.06
CA ASP A 120 9.54 -0.39 16.39
C ASP A 120 9.55 -1.82 15.80
N GLU A 121 10.41 -2.06 14.80
CA GLU A 121 10.59 -3.38 14.17
C GLU A 121 11.63 -4.26 14.88
N LYS A 122 12.22 -3.77 15.98
CA LYS A 122 13.14 -4.52 16.83
C LYS A 122 12.71 -4.46 18.28
N LYS A 123 12.59 -5.60 18.94
CA LYS A 123 12.35 -5.71 20.38
C LYS A 123 13.45 -6.53 21.03
N GLY A 124 14.12 -5.89 22.00
CA GLY A 124 14.97 -6.53 23.01
C GLY A 124 14.80 -5.76 24.28
N GLY A 125 14.32 -6.38 25.38
CA GLY A 125 14.45 -5.88 26.74
C GLY A 125 13.30 -5.16 27.43
N TYR A 126 12.09 -4.89 26.88
CA TYR A 126 10.89 -4.54 27.70
C TYR A 126 9.56 -4.68 26.92
N GLN A 127 8.47 -4.88 27.69
CA GLN A 127 7.13 -5.32 27.27
C GLN A 127 6.34 -4.32 26.44
N TYR A 128 5.63 -4.84 25.39
CA TYR A 128 4.29 -4.36 25.00
C TYR A 128 3.45 -5.53 24.46
N ILE A 129 2.19 -5.59 24.87
CA ILE A 129 1.23 -6.64 24.53
C ILE A 129 0.51 -6.25 23.25
N HIS A 130 0.71 -6.99 22.15
CA HIS A 130 -0.17 -6.96 20.99
C HIS A 130 -0.63 -8.38 20.65
N GLN A 131 -1.89 -8.55 20.25
CA GLN A 131 -2.55 -9.84 19.99
C GLN A 131 -1.98 -10.63 18.79
N ARG A 132 -1.13 -10.03 17.95
CA ARG A 132 -0.31 -10.72 16.93
C ARG A 132 1.11 -10.14 16.97
N SER A 133 2.10 -11.02 16.96
CA SER A 133 3.51 -10.59 16.96
C SER A 133 3.82 -9.81 15.67
N PRO A 134 4.28 -8.55 15.73
CA PRO A 134 4.72 -7.80 14.56
C PRO A 134 6.05 -8.31 14.00
N PHE A 135 6.70 -9.26 14.70
CA PHE A 135 8.05 -9.74 14.41
C PHE A 135 8.01 -11.03 13.61
N THR A 136 8.83 -11.11 12.58
CA THR A 136 8.96 -12.27 11.71
C THR A 136 10.08 -13.21 12.13
N TRP A 137 11.08 -12.73 12.86
CA TRP A 137 12.25 -13.48 13.29
C TRP A 137 12.49 -13.42 14.80
N TRP A 138 13.07 -14.50 15.32
CA TRP A 138 13.47 -14.65 16.72
C TRP A 138 14.82 -15.39 16.80
N ASN A 139 15.74 -14.93 17.69
CA ASN A 139 17.07 -15.51 17.83
C ASN A 139 17.11 -16.84 18.59
N GLY A 140 15.98 -17.40 19.01
CA GLY A 140 15.89 -18.67 19.72
C GLY A 140 16.39 -18.67 21.16
N ARG A 141 16.77 -17.51 21.72
CA ARG A 141 17.30 -17.41 23.08
C ARG A 141 16.20 -17.07 24.09
N PRO A 142 16.30 -17.59 25.36
CA PRO A 142 15.35 -17.29 26.42
C PRO A 142 15.67 -15.97 27.14
N ASN A 143 14.71 -15.48 27.93
CA ASN A 143 14.83 -14.35 28.86
C ASN A 143 15.35 -13.04 28.24
N GLU A 144 16.29 -12.37 28.92
CA GLU A 144 16.84 -11.07 28.54
C GLU A 144 17.67 -11.09 27.24
N GLU A 145 18.15 -12.25 26.83
CA GLU A 145 18.86 -12.43 25.56
C GLU A 145 17.92 -12.61 24.35
N CYS A 146 16.62 -12.63 24.60
CA CYS A 146 15.59 -12.80 23.56
C CYS A 146 15.51 -11.56 22.68
N ILE A 147 15.69 -11.75 21.38
CA ILE A 147 15.62 -10.69 20.37
C ILE A 147 14.60 -11.09 19.32
N PHE A 148 13.64 -10.20 19.08
CA PHE A 148 12.70 -10.29 17.98
C PHE A 148 12.96 -9.19 16.98
N LYS A 149 12.81 -9.49 15.67
CA LYS A 149 12.96 -8.54 14.58
C LYS A 149 11.92 -8.82 13.50
N ARG A 150 11.56 -7.77 12.77
CA ARG A 150 10.81 -7.88 11.53
C ARG A 150 11.80 -7.78 10.38
N LEU A 151 12.17 -8.92 9.79
CA LEU A 151 13.16 -9.01 8.71
C LEU A 151 12.50 -9.35 7.37
N ASP A 152 11.35 -10.03 7.42
CA ASP A 152 10.60 -10.46 6.25
C ASP A 152 9.54 -9.43 5.90
N MET A 153 9.49 -9.03 4.64
CA MET A 153 8.57 -8.01 4.13
C MET A 153 8.01 -8.40 2.77
N ILE A 154 6.83 -7.85 2.45
CA ILE A 154 6.24 -7.88 1.12
C ILE A 154 5.96 -6.44 0.70
N LEU A 155 6.50 -6.03 -0.43
CA LEU A 155 6.35 -4.73 -1.04
C LEU A 155 5.65 -4.91 -2.39
N VAL A 156 4.77 -3.97 -2.74
CA VAL A 156 4.08 -4.00 -4.04
C VAL A 156 4.03 -2.59 -4.65
N ASN A 157 4.08 -2.51 -5.98
CA ASN A 157 3.95 -1.24 -6.68
C ASN A 157 2.47 -0.84 -6.90
N MET A 158 2.24 0.34 -7.44
CA MET A 158 0.89 0.85 -7.73
C MET A 158 0.11 -0.01 -8.75
N PRO A 159 0.71 -0.45 -9.87
CA PRO A 159 0.04 -1.37 -10.78
C PRO A 159 -0.46 -2.64 -10.10
N PHE A 160 0.34 -3.24 -9.19
CA PHE A 160 -0.07 -4.43 -8.43
C PHE A 160 -1.23 -4.13 -7.48
N GLN A 161 -1.21 -2.98 -6.79
CA GLN A 161 -2.33 -2.56 -5.93
C GLN A 161 -3.60 -2.25 -6.74
N SER A 162 -3.46 -1.81 -7.97
CA SER A 162 -4.59 -1.56 -8.87
C SER A 162 -5.18 -2.85 -9.42
N LEU A 163 -4.33 -3.85 -9.67
CA LEU A 163 -4.76 -5.17 -10.12
C LEU A 163 -5.50 -5.93 -9.01
N PHE A 164 -5.02 -5.82 -7.77
CA PHE A 164 -5.61 -6.47 -6.60
C PHE A 164 -6.09 -5.45 -5.58
N PRO A 165 -7.38 -5.06 -5.59
CA PRO A 165 -7.94 -4.11 -4.63
C PRO A 165 -7.85 -4.57 -3.18
N THR A 166 -7.78 -5.88 -2.95
CA THR A 166 -7.59 -6.48 -1.63
C THR A 166 -6.29 -7.26 -1.59
N ILE A 167 -5.33 -6.80 -0.79
CA ILE A 167 -4.04 -7.46 -0.55
C ILE A 167 -3.88 -7.64 0.94
N GLU A 168 -3.62 -8.87 1.36
CA GLU A 168 -3.37 -9.25 2.75
C GLU A 168 -2.04 -9.96 2.86
N ALA A 169 -1.26 -9.58 3.89
CA ALA A 169 -0.07 -10.31 4.28
C ALA A 169 -0.19 -10.70 5.76
N GLU A 170 -0.17 -11.99 6.03
CA GLU A 170 -0.26 -12.54 7.39
C GLU A 170 1.04 -13.26 7.77
N HIS A 171 1.46 -13.07 9.02
CA HIS A 171 2.49 -13.92 9.63
C HIS A 171 1.83 -15.17 10.19
N LEU A 172 2.22 -16.32 9.67
CA LEU A 172 1.75 -17.61 10.19
C LEU A 172 2.55 -18.02 11.42
N ILE A 173 2.02 -19.03 12.17
CA ILE A 173 2.68 -19.53 13.38
C ILE A 173 4.03 -20.15 13.03
N ARG A 174 5.06 -19.81 13.79
CA ARG A 174 6.40 -20.42 13.70
C ARG A 174 6.35 -21.84 14.24
N THR A 175 6.33 -22.83 13.38
CA THR A 175 6.34 -24.23 13.78
C THR A 175 7.77 -24.77 13.74
N GLY A 176 8.56 -24.51 14.79
CA GLY A 176 9.95 -24.97 14.89
C GLY A 176 10.95 -24.24 13.98
N LEU A 177 10.59 -23.06 13.47
CA LEU A 177 11.42 -22.20 12.63
C LEU A 177 11.79 -20.93 13.40
N ASP A 178 12.92 -20.33 13.06
CA ASP A 178 13.34 -19.02 13.55
C ASP A 178 12.59 -17.87 12.86
N HIS A 179 12.12 -18.07 11.62
CA HIS A 179 11.25 -17.14 10.89
C HIS A 179 9.78 -17.59 10.89
N ALA A 180 8.88 -16.61 10.90
CA ALA A 180 7.45 -16.83 10.69
C ALA A 180 7.16 -16.84 9.18
N PRO A 181 6.48 -17.88 8.64
CA PRO A 181 6.08 -17.85 7.24
C PRO A 181 5.13 -16.68 6.96
N LEU A 182 5.30 -16.03 5.81
CA LEU A 182 4.40 -15.01 5.30
C LEU A 182 3.40 -15.63 4.32
N LEU A 183 2.11 -15.42 4.57
CA LEU A 183 1.03 -15.73 3.63
C LEU A 183 0.54 -14.43 3.02
N MET A 184 0.57 -14.35 1.69
CA MET A 184 -0.04 -13.26 0.96
C MET A 184 -1.28 -13.75 0.22
N SER A 185 -2.38 -13.04 0.41
CA SER A 185 -3.65 -13.27 -0.27
C SER A 185 -4.04 -12.05 -1.07
N CYS A 186 -4.44 -12.25 -2.33
CA CYS A 186 -4.89 -11.19 -3.23
C CYS A 186 -6.32 -11.49 -3.67
N GLY A 187 -7.19 -10.47 -3.68
CA GLY A 187 -8.59 -10.60 -4.09
C GLY A 187 -9.02 -9.50 -5.05
N GLU A 188 -9.96 -9.84 -5.92
CA GLU A 188 -10.54 -8.91 -6.90
C GLU A 188 -11.72 -8.10 -6.34
N GLU A 189 -12.32 -8.49 -5.22
CA GLU A 189 -13.48 -7.81 -4.67
C GLU A 189 -13.14 -6.43 -4.13
N ALA A 190 -13.50 -5.41 -4.89
CA ALA A 190 -13.59 -4.03 -4.40
C ALA A 190 -14.83 -3.89 -3.52
N MET A 191 -14.69 -3.96 -2.20
CA MET A 191 -15.80 -3.62 -1.31
C MET A 191 -16.20 -2.16 -1.50
N ILE A 192 -17.46 -1.92 -1.82
CA ILE A 192 -18.04 -0.58 -1.95
C ILE A 192 -18.17 0.01 -0.55
N PHE A 193 -17.24 0.86 -0.15
CA PHE A 193 -17.34 1.61 1.09
C PHE A 193 -18.02 2.95 0.86
N VAL A 194 -19.01 3.27 1.68
CA VAL A 194 -19.51 4.63 1.78
C VAL A 194 -18.38 5.49 2.36
N LYS A 195 -17.77 6.33 1.53
CA LYS A 195 -16.69 7.21 1.94
C LYS A 195 -17.20 8.24 2.94
N PRO A 196 -16.73 8.23 4.20
CA PRO A 196 -17.12 9.24 5.16
C PRO A 196 -16.67 10.62 4.68
N PHE A 197 -17.43 11.65 5.07
CA PHE A 197 -17.04 13.03 4.82
C PHE A 197 -15.70 13.31 5.48
N LYS A 198 -14.76 13.85 4.72
CA LYS A 198 -13.47 14.35 5.23
C LYS A 198 -13.35 15.82 4.87
N PHE A 199 -13.16 16.65 5.89
CA PHE A 199 -12.78 18.05 5.72
C PHE A 199 -11.37 18.13 5.15
N LEU A 200 -11.16 19.03 4.18
CA LEU A 200 -9.83 19.25 3.58
C LEU A 200 -9.29 20.62 4.00
N ASN A 201 -8.13 20.64 4.62
CA ASN A 201 -7.57 21.85 5.23
C ASN A 201 -7.34 22.98 4.22
N PHE A 202 -6.99 22.67 2.96
CA PHE A 202 -6.80 23.68 1.93
C PHE A 202 -8.09 24.45 1.57
N TRP A 203 -9.28 23.95 1.92
CA TRP A 203 -10.54 24.66 1.72
C TRP A 203 -10.59 25.99 2.48
N THR A 204 -9.94 26.06 3.66
CA THR A 204 -9.90 27.28 4.49
C THR A 204 -9.16 28.44 3.83
N LYS A 205 -8.34 28.16 2.82
CA LYS A 205 -7.58 29.16 2.07
C LYS A 205 -8.38 29.81 0.93
N HIS A 206 -9.57 29.30 0.64
CA HIS A 206 -10.43 29.85 -0.41
C HIS A 206 -11.31 30.99 0.14
N ASP A 207 -11.36 32.12 -0.58
CA ASP A 207 -12.02 33.33 -0.13
C ASP A 207 -13.49 33.14 0.25
N SER A 208 -14.22 32.33 -0.52
CA SER A 208 -15.65 32.06 -0.25
C SER A 208 -15.90 31.02 0.86
N PHE A 209 -14.87 30.38 1.41
CA PHE A 209 -15.04 29.30 2.42
C PHE A 209 -15.79 29.79 3.66
N MET A 210 -15.35 30.90 4.25
CA MET A 210 -15.94 31.44 5.48
C MET A 210 -17.39 31.88 5.28
N GLU A 211 -17.72 32.37 4.11
CA GLU A 211 -19.10 32.76 3.76
C GLU A 211 -20.02 31.54 3.73
N VAL A 212 -19.61 30.46 3.08
CA VAL A 212 -20.36 29.19 3.04
C VAL A 212 -20.58 28.66 4.46
N VAL A 213 -19.57 28.72 5.33
CA VAL A 213 -19.71 28.27 6.72
C VAL A 213 -20.70 29.15 7.48
N LYS A 214 -20.59 30.49 7.42
CA LYS A 214 -21.47 31.43 8.12
C LYS A 214 -22.91 31.28 7.72
N GLN A 215 -23.21 31.18 6.43
CA GLN A 215 -24.58 31.01 5.91
C GLN A 215 -25.22 29.71 6.35
N ASN A 216 -24.44 28.66 6.63
CA ASN A 216 -24.96 27.34 6.98
C ASN A 216 -24.79 26.99 8.47
N TRP A 217 -24.21 27.88 9.29
CA TRP A 217 -24.07 27.69 10.73
C TRP A 217 -25.33 28.05 11.51
N VAL A 218 -26.47 27.49 11.10
CA VAL A 218 -27.78 27.75 11.68
C VAL A 218 -28.47 26.47 12.11
N ALA A 219 -29.34 26.55 13.15
CA ALA A 219 -30.20 25.48 13.57
C ALA A 219 -31.65 25.90 13.33
N ASP A 220 -32.54 24.93 12.97
CA ASP A 220 -33.96 25.20 12.67
C ASP A 220 -34.84 25.19 13.92
N PHE A 221 -34.29 24.92 15.08
CA PHE A 221 -34.99 24.84 16.35
C PHE A 221 -34.15 25.43 17.49
N ILE A 222 -34.82 25.80 18.56
CA ILE A 222 -34.22 26.17 19.83
C ILE A 222 -34.49 25.03 20.81
N GLY A 223 -33.42 24.49 21.43
CA GLY A 223 -33.56 23.36 22.34
C GLY A 223 -32.20 22.93 22.89
N ASP A 224 -32.04 21.62 23.06
CA ASP A 224 -30.79 21.04 23.57
C ASP A 224 -29.55 21.54 22.81
N PRO A 225 -28.53 22.11 23.48
CA PRO A 225 -27.35 22.65 22.82
C PRO A 225 -26.58 21.65 21.97
N PHE A 226 -26.51 20.37 22.37
CA PHE A 226 -25.84 19.31 21.63
C PHE A 226 -26.58 18.98 20.33
N LEU A 227 -27.89 18.90 20.36
CA LEU A 227 -28.71 18.66 19.17
C LEU A 227 -28.60 19.83 18.20
N MET A 228 -28.64 21.06 18.69
CA MET A 228 -28.42 22.27 17.88
C MET A 228 -27.05 22.27 17.23
N PHE A 229 -25.99 21.94 17.97
CA PHE A 229 -24.62 21.86 17.47
C PHE A 229 -24.48 20.78 16.39
N LYS A 230 -25.02 19.59 16.65
CA LYS A 230 -25.05 18.48 15.68
C LYS A 230 -25.75 18.87 14.37
N GLN A 231 -26.85 19.60 14.46
CA GLN A 231 -27.56 20.05 13.26
C GLN A 231 -26.77 21.10 12.48
N LYS A 232 -26.16 22.08 13.15
CA LYS A 232 -25.26 23.06 12.52
C LYS A 232 -24.12 22.38 11.77
N LEU A 233 -23.42 21.42 12.40
CA LEU A 233 -22.37 20.65 11.77
C LEU A 233 -22.85 19.87 10.56
N LYS A 234 -24.03 19.23 10.66
CA LYS A 234 -24.63 18.48 9.54
C LYS A 234 -24.91 19.38 8.33
N ARG A 235 -25.44 20.59 8.56
CA ARG A 235 -25.70 21.58 7.51
C ARG A 235 -24.41 22.07 6.84
N VAL A 236 -23.45 22.48 7.64
CA VAL A 236 -22.12 22.92 7.14
C VAL A 236 -21.46 21.79 6.34
N LYS A 237 -21.50 20.55 6.83
CA LYS A 237 -20.98 19.38 6.09
C LYS A 237 -21.61 19.26 4.70
N ILE A 238 -22.95 19.36 4.60
CA ILE A 238 -23.66 19.24 3.32
C ILE A 238 -23.31 20.42 2.40
N ALA A 239 -23.30 21.64 2.93
CA ALA A 239 -22.94 22.83 2.17
C ALA A 239 -21.50 22.78 1.65
N LEU A 240 -20.54 22.44 2.48
CA LEU A 240 -19.14 22.29 2.08
C LEU A 240 -18.95 21.17 1.06
N SER A 241 -19.70 20.07 1.16
CA SER A 241 -19.65 18.98 0.16
C SER A 241 -20.11 19.44 -1.22
N LYS A 242 -21.19 20.27 -1.28
CA LYS A 242 -21.67 20.85 -2.53
C LYS A 242 -20.70 21.91 -3.06
N TRP A 243 -20.31 22.84 -2.21
CA TRP A 243 -19.40 23.93 -2.54
C TRP A 243 -18.06 23.39 -3.06
N SER A 244 -17.45 22.39 -2.41
CA SER A 244 -16.17 21.84 -2.84
C SER A 244 -16.24 21.19 -4.21
N LYS A 245 -17.37 20.52 -4.54
CA LYS A 245 -17.59 19.96 -5.87
C LYS A 245 -17.72 21.04 -6.95
N LEU A 246 -18.35 22.18 -6.63
CA LEU A 246 -18.48 23.31 -7.55
C LEU A 246 -17.17 24.08 -7.72
N THR A 247 -16.43 24.27 -6.63
CA THR A 247 -15.21 25.11 -6.60
C THR A 247 -13.98 24.39 -7.14
N TYR A 248 -13.78 23.14 -6.76
CA TYR A 248 -12.58 22.35 -7.12
C TYR A 248 -12.89 21.25 -8.15
N GLY A 249 -14.15 20.79 -8.22
CA GLY A 249 -14.51 19.63 -9.04
C GLY A 249 -13.82 18.36 -8.59
N ASP A 250 -13.48 17.51 -9.55
CA ASP A 250 -12.56 16.41 -9.38
C ASP A 250 -11.13 16.92 -9.61
N ILE A 251 -10.36 17.06 -8.54
CA ILE A 251 -9.00 17.63 -8.55
C ILE A 251 -8.11 16.92 -9.57
N PHE A 252 -8.21 15.59 -9.68
CA PHE A 252 -7.37 14.78 -10.58
C PHE A 252 -7.74 14.97 -12.03
N LYS A 253 -9.04 15.04 -12.35
CA LYS A 253 -9.51 15.38 -13.71
C LYS A 253 -9.12 16.78 -14.09
N GLN A 254 -9.25 17.73 -13.16
CA GLN A 254 -8.86 19.12 -13.40
C GLN A 254 -7.35 19.25 -13.62
N LEU A 255 -6.53 18.44 -12.94
CA LEU A 255 -5.09 18.41 -13.15
C LEU A 255 -4.74 17.90 -14.54
N ALA A 256 -5.28 16.74 -14.95
CA ALA A 256 -5.05 16.18 -16.28
C ALA A 256 -5.45 17.15 -17.41
N ILE A 257 -6.61 17.82 -17.27
CA ILE A 257 -7.04 18.84 -18.25
C ILE A 257 -6.03 19.99 -18.35
N ARG A 258 -5.47 20.45 -17.23
CA ARG A 258 -4.49 21.55 -17.21
C ARG A 258 -3.14 21.13 -17.75
N GLU A 259 -2.71 19.91 -17.55
CA GLU A 259 -1.51 19.34 -18.19
C GLU A 259 -1.66 19.32 -19.69
N ASP A 260 -2.82 18.88 -20.19
CA ASP A 260 -3.09 18.90 -21.64
C ASP A 260 -3.15 20.34 -22.20
N ILE A 261 -3.75 21.29 -21.47
CA ILE A 261 -3.75 22.71 -21.87
C ILE A 261 -2.33 23.24 -21.97
N VAL A 262 -1.48 22.99 -20.99
CA VAL A 262 -0.07 23.44 -21.02
C VAL A 262 0.64 22.83 -22.23
N ARG A 263 0.50 21.53 -22.46
CA ARG A 263 1.10 20.86 -23.64
C ARG A 263 0.68 21.52 -24.95
N VAL A 264 -0.61 21.81 -25.14
CA VAL A 264 -1.10 22.49 -26.33
C VAL A 264 -0.52 23.92 -26.44
N LYS A 265 -0.39 24.65 -25.31
CA LYS A 265 0.17 26.01 -25.31
C LYS A 265 1.68 26.01 -25.55
N GLU A 266 2.40 25.00 -25.13
CA GLU A 266 3.81 24.79 -25.47
C GLU A 266 3.99 24.58 -26.96
N MET A 267 3.19 23.71 -27.59
CA MET A 267 3.23 23.50 -29.03
C MET A 267 2.95 24.79 -29.81
N LEU A 268 1.93 25.57 -29.41
CA LEU A 268 1.61 26.84 -30.06
C LEU A 268 2.73 27.88 -29.92
N PHE A 269 3.42 27.89 -28.80
CA PHE A 269 4.56 28.77 -28.55
C PHE A 269 5.81 28.32 -29.33
N GLU A 270 5.99 27.02 -29.55
CA GLU A 270 7.06 26.48 -30.39
C GLU A 270 6.84 26.84 -31.89
N GLU A 271 5.59 26.82 -32.37
CA GLU A 271 5.23 27.19 -33.72
C GLU A 271 5.36 28.71 -33.96
N ASP A 272 4.92 29.53 -33.01
CA ASP A 272 5.00 30.99 -33.05
C ASP A 272 5.46 31.55 -31.69
N PRO A 273 6.76 31.82 -31.50
CA PRO A 273 7.33 32.29 -30.24
C PRO A 273 7.07 33.79 -29.98
N SER A 274 5.81 34.25 -30.22
CA SER A 274 5.36 35.61 -29.95
C SER A 274 5.25 35.91 -28.45
N SER A 275 5.28 37.20 -28.09
CA SER A 275 5.05 37.65 -26.74
C SER A 275 3.66 37.28 -26.20
N GLU A 276 2.67 37.25 -27.08
CA GLU A 276 1.29 36.86 -26.74
C GLU A 276 1.19 35.40 -26.38
N ASN A 277 1.74 34.50 -27.21
CA ASN A 277 1.77 33.06 -26.91
C ASN A 277 2.56 32.74 -25.65
N ARG A 278 3.64 33.47 -25.36
CA ARG A 278 4.39 33.36 -24.12
C ARG A 278 3.56 33.70 -22.90
N VAL A 279 2.78 34.77 -22.93
CA VAL A 279 1.90 35.17 -21.83
C VAL A 279 0.82 34.09 -21.58
N VAL A 280 0.21 33.60 -22.66
CA VAL A 280 -0.81 32.54 -22.57
C VAL A 280 -0.23 31.24 -21.97
N LEU A 281 0.97 30.84 -22.37
CA LEU A 281 1.68 29.69 -21.83
C LEU A 281 1.98 29.89 -20.32
N GLN A 282 2.50 31.06 -19.92
CA GLN A 282 2.78 31.35 -18.53
C GLN A 282 1.52 31.33 -17.64
N GLN A 283 0.38 31.80 -18.16
CA GLN A 283 -0.91 31.71 -17.45
C GLN A 283 -1.33 30.26 -17.29
N ALA A 284 -1.25 29.42 -18.33
CA ALA A 284 -1.56 28.01 -18.24
C ALA A 284 -0.67 27.27 -17.23
N GLN A 285 0.63 27.57 -17.24
CA GLN A 285 1.58 27.00 -16.27
C GLN A 285 1.31 27.44 -14.84
N ALA A 286 0.91 28.69 -14.62
CA ALA A 286 0.51 29.19 -13.29
C ALA A 286 -0.73 28.45 -12.75
N GLU A 287 -1.74 28.25 -13.60
CA GLU A 287 -2.94 27.48 -13.22
C GLU A 287 -2.61 26.00 -12.94
N LEU A 288 -1.76 25.38 -13.73
CA LEU A 288 -1.30 24.00 -13.46
C LEU A 288 -0.58 23.94 -12.11
N LYS A 289 0.34 24.86 -11.84
CA LYS A 289 1.07 24.92 -10.55
C LYS A 289 0.14 25.04 -9.35
N LYS A 290 -0.94 25.81 -9.48
CA LYS A 290 -1.96 25.94 -8.43
C LYS A 290 -2.63 24.58 -8.14
N TYR A 291 -3.03 23.83 -9.15
CA TYR A 291 -3.67 22.53 -8.97
C TYR A 291 -2.70 21.45 -8.48
N LEU A 292 -1.44 21.49 -8.90
CA LEU A 292 -0.39 20.63 -8.34
C LEU A 292 -0.21 20.88 -6.83
N SER A 293 -0.27 22.14 -6.38
CA SER A 293 -0.21 22.46 -4.94
C SER A 293 -1.45 21.97 -4.18
N ILE A 294 -2.65 22.03 -4.78
CA ILE A 294 -3.87 21.49 -4.18
C ILE A 294 -3.78 19.96 -4.05
N GLU A 295 -3.29 19.28 -5.08
CA GLU A 295 -3.07 17.83 -5.04
C GLU A 295 -2.08 17.43 -3.95
N GLU A 296 -0.95 18.13 -3.84
CA GLU A 296 0.03 17.90 -2.79
C GLU A 296 -0.59 18.03 -1.38
N GLN A 297 -1.34 19.11 -1.12
CA GLN A 297 -2.01 19.34 0.17
C GLN A 297 -3.05 18.24 0.47
N TYR A 298 -3.80 17.80 -0.55
CA TYR A 298 -4.76 16.70 -0.43
C TYR A 298 -4.07 15.40 0.02
N TRP A 299 -2.97 15.03 -0.64
CA TRP A 299 -2.26 13.79 -0.33
C TRP A 299 -1.51 13.87 1.00
N LYS A 300 -0.87 14.99 1.32
CA LYS A 300 -0.24 15.23 2.64
C LYS A 300 -1.25 15.04 3.77
N GLN A 301 -2.40 15.67 3.68
CA GLN A 301 -3.44 15.53 4.71
C GLN A 301 -3.96 14.08 4.80
N LYS A 302 -4.19 13.40 3.69
CA LYS A 302 -4.64 12.00 3.69
C LYS A 302 -3.59 11.03 4.24
N ALA A 303 -2.32 11.27 3.94
CA ALA A 303 -1.22 10.49 4.48
C ALA A 303 -1.05 10.70 5.99
N GLY A 304 -1.55 11.83 6.55
CA GLY A 304 -1.43 12.17 7.97
C GLY A 304 0.04 12.38 8.38
N MET A 305 0.86 12.90 7.48
CA MET A 305 2.27 13.17 7.72
C MET A 305 2.47 14.67 7.97
N THR A 306 3.07 15.01 9.11
CA THR A 306 3.30 16.40 9.54
C THR A 306 4.74 16.86 9.38
N TRP A 307 5.67 15.92 9.10
CA TRP A 307 7.12 16.17 9.13
C TRP A 307 7.78 16.34 7.75
N PHE A 308 7.00 16.32 6.67
CA PHE A 308 7.55 16.56 5.33
C PHE A 308 7.75 18.06 5.09
N GLU A 309 8.96 18.46 4.67
CA GLU A 309 9.25 19.83 4.25
C GLU A 309 8.45 20.21 3.00
N GLU A 310 8.12 21.50 2.88
CA GLU A 310 7.44 22.04 1.71
C GLU A 310 8.34 21.93 0.48
N GLY A 311 7.87 21.28 -0.58
CA GLY A 311 8.56 21.18 -1.87
C GLY A 311 8.84 19.77 -2.36
N ASP A 312 8.74 18.74 -1.51
CA ASP A 312 8.88 17.35 -1.96
C ASP A 312 7.56 16.84 -2.54
N ARG A 313 7.44 16.94 -3.87
CA ARG A 313 6.24 16.55 -4.63
C ARG A 313 6.08 15.05 -4.85
N ASN A 314 6.55 14.20 -3.96
CA ASN A 314 6.42 12.76 -4.14
C ASN A 314 4.98 12.29 -3.90
N THR A 315 4.05 12.69 -4.79
CA THR A 315 2.63 12.31 -4.76
C THR A 315 2.46 10.80 -4.79
N ARG A 316 3.33 10.07 -5.51
CA ARG A 316 3.36 8.61 -5.57
C ARG A 316 3.61 8.00 -4.18
N PHE A 317 4.53 8.55 -3.40
CA PHE A 317 4.79 8.13 -2.03
C PHE A 317 3.57 8.33 -1.12
N PHE A 318 2.94 9.51 -1.15
CA PHE A 318 1.74 9.79 -0.37
C PHE A 318 0.56 8.89 -0.76
N HIS A 319 0.41 8.58 -2.05
CA HIS A 319 -0.57 7.62 -2.56
C HIS A 319 -0.40 6.24 -1.91
N ASN A 320 0.83 5.74 -1.89
CA ASN A 320 1.17 4.46 -1.28
C ASN A 320 0.88 4.44 0.21
N CYS A 321 1.25 5.50 0.93
CA CYS A 321 0.96 5.64 2.35
C CYS A 321 -0.54 5.65 2.65
N VAL A 322 -1.34 6.35 1.84
CA VAL A 322 -2.81 6.38 2.00
C VAL A 322 -3.44 5.03 1.74
N ASN A 323 -2.99 4.33 0.69
CA ASN A 323 -3.50 3.00 0.37
C ASN A 323 -3.13 1.98 1.45
N GLY A 324 -1.89 1.99 1.93
CA GLY A 324 -1.46 1.14 3.05
C GLY A 324 -2.25 1.42 4.34
N LYS A 325 -2.52 2.68 4.68
CA LYS A 325 -3.39 3.03 5.82
C LYS A 325 -4.83 2.56 5.64
N ARG A 326 -5.40 2.67 4.45
CA ARG A 326 -6.76 2.19 4.16
C ARG A 326 -6.87 0.69 4.37
N GLN A 327 -5.88 -0.07 3.94
CA GLN A 327 -5.85 -1.52 4.15
C GLN A 327 -5.71 -1.88 5.63
N LYS A 328 -4.82 -1.20 6.37
CA LYS A 328 -4.63 -1.42 7.82
C LYS A 328 -5.86 -1.09 8.66
N LEU A 329 -6.65 -0.09 8.25
CA LEU A 329 -7.85 0.36 8.97
C LEU A 329 -9.12 -0.44 8.59
N LYS A 330 -9.01 -1.41 7.69
CA LYS A 330 -10.14 -2.27 7.31
C LYS A 330 -10.40 -3.29 8.42
N LEU A 331 -11.51 -3.14 9.12
CA LEU A 331 -11.96 -4.14 10.07
C LEU A 331 -12.52 -5.34 9.29
N LYS A 332 -11.89 -6.52 9.43
CA LYS A 332 -12.24 -7.72 8.68
C LYS A 332 -12.99 -8.72 9.51
N ARG A 333 -12.65 -8.81 10.78
CA ARG A 333 -13.27 -9.72 11.75
C ARG A 333 -13.17 -9.20 13.16
N ILE A 334 -14.13 -9.56 13.98
CA ILE A 334 -14.15 -9.33 15.43
C ILE A 334 -14.29 -10.71 16.10
N GLN A 335 -13.60 -10.91 17.22
CA GLN A 335 -13.83 -12.09 18.04
C GLN A 335 -14.93 -11.79 19.05
N SER A 336 -15.99 -12.57 19.01
CA SER A 336 -17.08 -12.51 20.00
C SER A 336 -16.60 -12.99 21.37
N SER A 337 -17.36 -12.70 22.43
CA SER A 337 -17.05 -13.12 23.81
C SER A 337 -16.99 -14.65 24.00
N ASP A 338 -17.63 -15.40 23.12
CA ASP A 338 -17.58 -16.88 23.09
C ASP A 338 -16.38 -17.45 22.32
N GLY A 339 -15.50 -16.57 21.79
CA GLY A 339 -14.31 -16.95 21.03
C GLY A 339 -14.55 -17.18 19.53
N THR A 340 -15.79 -17.07 19.04
CA THR A 340 -16.09 -17.21 17.60
C THR A 340 -15.68 -15.96 16.80
N TRP A 341 -15.21 -16.18 15.57
CA TRP A 341 -14.85 -15.07 14.67
C TRP A 341 -16.05 -14.66 13.82
N ILE A 342 -16.39 -13.37 13.86
CA ILE A 342 -17.41 -12.75 13.03
C ILE A 342 -16.68 -12.07 11.86
N GLU A 343 -16.96 -12.51 10.64
CA GLU A 343 -16.33 -11.99 9.40
C GLU A 343 -17.36 -11.31 8.47
N ASP A 344 -18.65 -11.61 8.67
CA ASP A 344 -19.73 -11.02 7.92
C ASP A 344 -19.93 -9.53 8.29
N LEU A 345 -20.05 -8.67 7.28
CA LEU A 345 -20.06 -7.21 7.44
C LEU A 345 -21.27 -6.69 8.22
N GLU A 346 -22.44 -7.30 8.02
CA GLU A 346 -23.67 -6.93 8.73
C GLU A 346 -23.55 -7.31 10.19
N LYS A 347 -23.11 -8.53 10.47
CA LYS A 347 -22.85 -9.03 11.83
C LYS A 347 -21.71 -8.29 12.53
N LEU A 348 -20.66 -7.86 11.79
CA LEU A 348 -19.60 -6.98 12.33
C LEU A 348 -20.16 -5.63 12.78
N SER A 349 -21.08 -5.06 11.97
CA SER A 349 -21.75 -3.81 12.30
C SER A 349 -22.65 -3.96 13.53
N GLU A 350 -23.42 -5.03 13.63
CA GLU A 350 -24.26 -5.36 14.78
C GLU A 350 -23.41 -5.57 16.05
N ALA A 351 -22.38 -6.39 15.97
CA ALA A 351 -21.48 -6.62 17.10
C ALA A 351 -20.76 -5.35 17.60
N ALA A 352 -20.45 -4.42 16.69
CA ALA A 352 -19.87 -3.11 17.06
C ALA A 352 -20.90 -2.21 17.75
N VAL A 353 -22.17 -2.26 17.33
CA VAL A 353 -23.26 -1.49 17.97
C VAL A 353 -23.60 -2.03 19.35
N ASP A 354 -23.60 -3.36 19.50
CA ASP A 354 -23.92 -4.03 20.78
C ASP A 354 -22.83 -3.84 21.84
N PHE A 355 -21.60 -3.50 21.42
CA PHE A 355 -20.49 -3.24 22.33
C PHE A 355 -20.54 -1.83 22.95
N PHE A 356 -21.14 -0.84 22.29
CA PHE A 356 -21.24 0.55 22.75
C PHE A 356 -22.63 0.91 23.27
#